data_51acc4ce97d8e93cac6a5789371a1daa
#
_entry.id   51acc4ce97d8e93cac6a5789371a1daa
#
_cell.length_a   1.000
_cell.length_b   1.000
_cell.length_c   1.000
_cell.angle_alpha   90.00
_cell.angle_beta   90.00
_cell.angle_gamma   90.00
#
_symmetry.space_group_name_H-M   'P 1'
#
loop_
_entity.id
_entity.type
_entity.pdbx_description
1 polymer ?
#
loop_
_entity_poly.entity_id
_entity_poly.type
_entity_poly.pdbx_seq_one_letter_code
_entity_poly.pdbx_strand_id
1 'polypeptide(L)'
;IMQLTGNKTLQARLTIRVSKNTLSFSVVDREAEHQVIYEPYTVKSGVSMAANLRQAFKESDLLQRGYQKVRVYIDSPILLVPIEEFHEEDLGVLYQHAFAGHHSDAILYRVQPALNVVAVFPINKDFKMVVEDNFQDVRFTPIMQPMWHYLHQRSFTGIHRKLYAYFHDKKLDLFCFDKNRFKFFNSFNAAHAKDALYFILYVWKQLGLD
;
A
#
# COMPACT_ATOMS: atom_id res chain seq x y z
N ILE A 1 -12.86 -10.42 -27.71
CA ILE A 1 -11.84 -11.05 -26.84
C ILE A 1 -10.53 -10.89 -27.59
N MET A 2 -9.77 -9.88 -27.23
CA MET A 2 -8.50 -9.55 -27.86
C MET A 2 -7.40 -10.37 -27.17
N GLN A 3 -6.89 -11.38 -27.84
CA GLN A 3 -5.71 -12.14 -27.37
C GLN A 3 -4.50 -11.22 -27.40
N LEU A 4 -4.03 -10.79 -26.23
CA LEU A 4 -2.68 -10.22 -26.10
C LEU A 4 -1.68 -11.31 -26.50
N THR A 5 -0.95 -11.10 -27.58
CA THR A 5 0.08 -12.02 -28.05
C THR A 5 1.13 -12.22 -26.95
N GLY A 6 1.52 -13.48 -26.68
CA GLY A 6 2.28 -13.92 -25.49
C GLY A 6 3.56 -13.12 -25.13
N ASN A 7 4.22 -12.45 -26.09
CA ASN A 7 5.42 -11.64 -25.83
C ASN A 7 5.12 -10.27 -25.18
N LYS A 8 3.92 -9.73 -25.33
CA LYS A 8 3.53 -8.40 -24.79
C LYS A 8 3.03 -8.48 -23.35
N THR A 9 2.42 -9.59 -22.97
CA THR A 9 1.97 -9.84 -21.60
C THR A 9 3.15 -9.94 -20.63
N LEU A 10 4.28 -10.47 -21.07
CA LEU A 10 5.52 -10.56 -20.26
C LEU A 10 6.11 -9.17 -19.90
N GLN A 11 5.83 -8.14 -20.68
CA GLN A 11 6.29 -6.77 -20.40
C GLN A 11 5.30 -5.97 -19.52
N ALA A 12 4.05 -6.41 -19.42
CA ALA A 12 3.06 -5.78 -18.58
C ALA A 12 3.35 -6.07 -17.10
N ARG A 13 3.06 -5.10 -16.24
CA ARG A 13 3.19 -5.26 -14.80
C ARG A 13 1.83 -5.52 -14.18
N LEU A 14 1.69 -6.67 -13.52
CA LEU A 14 0.54 -6.95 -12.68
C LEU A 14 0.60 -6.12 -11.39
N THR A 15 -0.51 -5.57 -11.00
CA THR A 15 -0.71 -4.93 -9.71
C THR A 15 -1.70 -5.76 -8.90
N ILE A 16 -1.29 -6.17 -7.70
CA ILE A 16 -2.16 -6.83 -6.71
C ILE A 16 -2.37 -5.84 -5.57
N ARG A 17 -3.62 -5.54 -5.23
CA ARG A 17 -3.96 -4.78 -4.03
C ARG A 17 -4.58 -5.73 -3.02
N VAL A 18 -4.05 -5.71 -1.79
CA VAL A 18 -4.55 -6.53 -0.68
C VAL A 18 -4.77 -5.69 0.56
N SER A 19 -5.90 -5.87 1.21
CA SER A 19 -6.22 -5.36 2.53
C SER A 19 -6.77 -6.50 3.40
N LYS A 20 -7.23 -6.19 4.60
CA LYS A 20 -7.84 -7.19 5.50
C LYS A 20 -9.00 -7.95 4.84
N ASN A 21 -9.82 -7.27 4.02
CA ASN A 21 -11.07 -7.80 3.48
C ASN A 21 -11.20 -7.64 1.96
N THR A 22 -10.18 -7.13 1.29
CA THR A 22 -10.24 -6.89 -0.16
C THR A 22 -9.01 -7.45 -0.86
N LEU A 23 -9.24 -8.00 -2.04
CA LEU A 23 -8.22 -8.46 -2.96
C LEU A 23 -8.64 -8.03 -4.36
N SER A 24 -7.73 -7.46 -5.12
CA SER A 24 -8.01 -7.07 -6.50
C SER A 24 -6.75 -7.09 -7.34
N PHE A 25 -6.94 -7.23 -8.64
CA PHE A 25 -5.90 -7.34 -9.64
C PHE A 25 -6.09 -6.27 -10.70
N SER A 26 -5.00 -5.71 -11.19
CA SER A 26 -5.07 -4.76 -12.30
C SER A 26 -3.80 -4.77 -13.14
N VAL A 27 -3.98 -4.45 -14.41
CA VAL A 27 -2.91 -4.31 -15.40
C VAL A 27 -3.20 -3.06 -16.22
N VAL A 28 -2.17 -2.26 -16.47
CA VAL A 28 -2.26 -1.15 -17.42
C VAL A 28 -2.05 -1.68 -18.81
N ASP A 29 -3.05 -1.60 -19.66
CA ASP A 29 -2.92 -1.86 -21.08
C ASP A 29 -2.34 -0.62 -21.77
N ARG A 30 -1.12 -0.73 -22.28
CA ARG A 30 -0.43 0.39 -22.93
C ARG A 30 -0.89 0.64 -24.36
N GLU A 31 -1.61 -0.31 -24.96
CA GLU A 31 -2.08 -0.20 -26.35
C GLU A 31 -3.49 0.41 -26.42
N ALA A 32 -4.30 0.21 -25.41
CA ALA A 32 -5.67 0.74 -25.33
C ALA A 32 -5.72 2.06 -24.57
N GLU A 33 -5.04 3.12 -25.04
CA GLU A 33 -5.07 4.48 -24.47
C GLU A 33 -4.95 4.49 -22.93
N HIS A 34 -4.02 3.69 -22.36
CA HIS A 34 -3.80 3.55 -20.92
C HIS A 34 -5.03 3.00 -20.13
N GLN A 35 -5.89 2.22 -20.77
CA GLN A 35 -6.96 1.57 -20.05
C GLN A 35 -6.40 0.64 -18.98
N VAL A 36 -6.98 0.72 -17.79
CA VAL A 36 -6.69 -0.21 -16.69
C VAL A 36 -7.69 -1.35 -16.75
N ILE A 37 -7.18 -2.56 -16.99
CA ILE A 37 -7.98 -3.77 -16.77
C ILE A 37 -7.98 -4.01 -15.27
N TYR A 38 -9.17 -3.99 -14.66
CA TYR A 38 -9.36 -4.15 -13.23
C TYR A 38 -10.30 -5.33 -12.94
N GLU A 39 -9.86 -6.21 -12.05
CA GLU A 39 -10.60 -7.39 -11.62
C GLU A 39 -10.66 -7.43 -10.08
N PRO A 40 -11.81 -7.11 -9.47
CA PRO A 40 -12.01 -7.29 -8.04
C PRO A 40 -12.23 -8.78 -7.74
N TYR A 41 -11.67 -9.26 -6.61
CA TYR A 41 -11.90 -10.61 -6.12
C TYR A 41 -12.76 -10.58 -4.85
N THR A 42 -13.81 -11.39 -4.82
CA THR A 42 -14.67 -11.53 -3.64
C THR A 42 -14.01 -12.44 -2.62
N VAL A 43 -13.45 -11.83 -1.56
CA VAL A 43 -12.79 -12.56 -0.47
C VAL A 43 -13.82 -13.44 0.26
N LYS A 44 -13.54 -14.73 0.37
CA LYS A 44 -14.38 -15.69 1.09
C LYS A 44 -14.13 -15.56 2.59
N SER A 45 -15.19 -15.29 3.36
CA SER A 45 -15.15 -15.18 4.80
C SER A 45 -14.71 -16.51 5.46
N GLY A 46 -13.92 -16.41 6.53
CA GLY A 46 -13.40 -17.59 7.24
C GLY A 46 -12.22 -18.30 6.54
N VAL A 47 -11.79 -17.79 5.38
CA VAL A 47 -10.65 -18.32 4.61
C VAL A 47 -9.49 -17.33 4.67
N SER A 48 -8.27 -17.81 4.86
CA SER A 48 -7.09 -16.94 4.90
C SER A 48 -6.88 -16.20 3.56
N MET A 49 -6.27 -15.02 3.60
CA MET A 49 -5.98 -14.25 2.39
C MET A 49 -5.06 -15.02 1.42
N ALA A 50 -4.13 -15.81 1.95
CA ALA A 50 -3.29 -16.71 1.15
C ALA A 50 -4.10 -17.77 0.40
N ALA A 51 -5.09 -18.37 1.07
CA ALA A 51 -5.97 -19.37 0.44
C ALA A 51 -6.92 -18.71 -0.58
N ASN A 52 -7.42 -17.51 -0.30
CA ASN A 52 -8.18 -16.71 -1.26
C ASN A 52 -7.35 -16.40 -2.52
N LEU A 53 -6.08 -16.04 -2.36
CA LEU A 53 -5.19 -15.77 -3.49
C LEU A 53 -4.93 -17.06 -4.32
N ARG A 54 -4.68 -18.20 -3.66
CA ARG A 54 -4.54 -19.50 -4.37
C ARG A 54 -5.79 -19.84 -5.19
N GLN A 55 -6.96 -19.52 -4.66
CA GLN A 55 -8.22 -19.74 -5.38
C GLN A 55 -8.36 -18.76 -6.56
N ALA A 56 -7.98 -17.49 -6.36
CA ALA A 56 -7.97 -16.50 -7.42
C ALA A 56 -7.09 -16.91 -8.60
N PHE A 57 -5.94 -17.54 -8.37
CA PHE A 57 -5.07 -18.07 -9.43
C PHE A 57 -5.75 -19.13 -10.31
N LYS A 58 -6.73 -19.85 -9.76
CA LYS A 58 -7.49 -20.86 -10.52
C LYS A 58 -8.65 -20.26 -11.30
N GLU A 59 -9.22 -19.16 -10.79
CA GLU A 59 -10.46 -18.56 -11.30
C GLU A 59 -10.23 -17.36 -12.23
N SER A 60 -9.10 -16.63 -12.06
CA SER A 60 -8.84 -15.39 -12.77
C SER A 60 -8.02 -15.59 -14.03
N ASP A 61 -8.62 -15.31 -15.18
CA ASP A 61 -7.91 -15.29 -16.47
C ASP A 61 -6.80 -14.23 -16.48
N LEU A 62 -6.99 -13.13 -15.74
CA LEU A 62 -6.00 -12.08 -15.64
C LEU A 62 -4.71 -12.58 -14.97
N LEU A 63 -4.81 -13.35 -13.90
CA LEU A 63 -3.67 -13.90 -13.17
C LEU A 63 -2.93 -14.99 -13.95
N GLN A 64 -3.60 -15.70 -14.85
CA GLN A 64 -3.03 -16.79 -15.64
C GLN A 64 -2.20 -16.32 -16.85
N ARG A 65 -2.16 -15.03 -17.15
CA ARG A 65 -1.50 -14.51 -18.36
C ARG A 65 0.04 -14.50 -18.31
N GLY A 66 0.66 -14.83 -17.18
CA GLY A 66 2.12 -14.89 -17.02
C GLY A 66 2.78 -13.51 -17.01
N TYR A 67 2.98 -12.93 -15.84
CA TYR A 67 3.65 -11.63 -15.66
C TYR A 67 5.04 -11.83 -15.09
N GLN A 68 6.03 -11.12 -15.62
CA GLN A 68 7.39 -11.12 -15.05
C GLN A 68 7.49 -10.18 -13.85
N LYS A 69 6.77 -9.05 -13.88
CA LYS A 69 6.85 -8.01 -12.87
C LYS A 69 5.52 -7.85 -12.14
N VAL A 70 5.56 -7.98 -10.83
CA VAL A 70 4.39 -7.84 -9.98
C VAL A 70 4.65 -6.81 -8.89
N ARG A 71 3.70 -5.89 -8.71
CA ARG A 71 3.68 -4.98 -7.57
C ARG A 71 2.49 -5.31 -6.69
N VAL A 72 2.78 -5.57 -5.42
CA VAL A 72 1.77 -5.85 -4.41
C VAL A 72 1.63 -4.63 -3.50
N TYR A 73 0.46 -4.00 -3.52
CA TYR A 73 0.11 -2.92 -2.61
C TYR A 73 -0.59 -3.48 -1.38
N ILE A 74 -0.02 -3.21 -0.21
CA ILE A 74 -0.48 -3.77 1.06
C ILE A 74 -1.09 -2.66 1.90
N ASP A 75 -2.35 -2.83 2.27
CA ASP A 75 -3.04 -1.99 3.25
C ASP A 75 -2.88 -2.59 4.65
N SER A 76 -1.88 -2.12 5.36
CA SER A 76 -1.54 -2.53 6.72
C SER A 76 -1.06 -1.32 7.53
N PRO A 77 -0.96 -1.41 8.86
CA PRO A 77 -0.34 -0.36 9.66
C PRO A 77 1.09 -0.09 9.20
N ILE A 78 1.48 1.18 9.11
CA ILE A 78 2.79 1.61 8.61
C ILE A 78 3.51 2.39 9.68
N LEU A 79 4.73 1.98 10.01
CA LEU A 79 5.66 2.75 10.81
C LEU A 79 6.58 3.53 9.87
N LEU A 80 6.67 4.85 10.05
CA LEU A 80 7.63 5.68 9.34
C LEU A 80 8.82 5.97 10.25
N VAL A 81 10.02 5.61 9.79
CA VAL A 81 11.29 5.83 10.48
C VAL A 81 12.13 6.80 9.63
N PRO A 82 12.68 7.89 10.18
CA PRO A 82 13.65 8.71 9.47
C PRO A 82 14.81 7.87 8.93
N ILE A 83 15.33 8.19 7.75
CA ILE A 83 16.41 7.39 7.13
C ILE A 83 17.64 7.37 8.05
N GLU A 84 17.95 8.48 8.68
CA GLU A 84 19.09 8.64 9.60
C GLU A 84 18.98 7.82 10.90
N GLU A 85 17.76 7.41 11.28
CA GLU A 85 17.46 6.62 12.50
C GLU A 85 17.16 5.14 12.19
N PHE A 86 17.23 4.77 10.92
CA PHE A 86 16.83 3.42 10.49
C PHE A 86 17.99 2.44 10.57
N HIS A 87 17.80 1.38 11.35
CA HIS A 87 18.68 0.21 11.44
C HIS A 87 17.88 -1.04 11.10
N GLU A 88 18.34 -1.80 10.10
CA GLU A 88 17.60 -2.97 9.61
C GLU A 88 17.51 -4.08 10.67
N GLU A 89 18.52 -4.22 11.52
CA GLU A 89 18.56 -5.17 12.62
C GLU A 89 17.46 -4.94 13.67
N ASP A 90 17.02 -3.71 13.86
CA ASP A 90 16.00 -3.32 14.85
C ASP A 90 14.57 -3.40 14.30
N LEU A 91 14.42 -3.68 13.02
CA LEU A 91 13.15 -3.59 12.26
C LEU A 91 11.99 -4.32 12.95
N GLY A 92 12.20 -5.58 13.33
CA GLY A 92 11.17 -6.40 13.94
C GLY A 92 10.75 -5.92 15.32
N VAL A 93 11.71 -5.50 16.13
CA VAL A 93 11.50 -5.01 17.50
C VAL A 93 10.74 -3.66 17.45
N LEU A 94 11.21 -2.73 16.62
CA LEU A 94 10.59 -1.42 16.47
C LEU A 94 9.12 -1.54 16.00
N TYR A 95 8.88 -2.39 15.00
CA TYR A 95 7.53 -2.57 14.48
C TYR A 95 6.58 -3.20 15.51
N GLN A 96 7.02 -4.26 16.19
CA GLN A 96 6.23 -4.94 17.22
C GLN A 96 5.95 -4.06 18.44
N HIS A 97 6.88 -3.16 18.77
CA HIS A 97 6.67 -2.17 19.84
C HIS A 97 5.61 -1.13 19.45
N ALA A 98 5.61 -0.68 18.20
CA ALA A 98 4.64 0.29 17.69
C ALA A 98 3.25 -0.33 17.46
N PHE A 99 3.18 -1.58 16.99
CA PHE A 99 1.95 -2.26 16.61
C PHE A 99 1.89 -3.68 17.17
N ALA A 100 1.01 -3.90 18.14
CA ALA A 100 0.76 -5.23 18.69
C ALA A 100 0.03 -6.15 17.67
N GLY A 101 0.22 -7.47 17.80
CA GLY A 101 -0.56 -8.46 17.05
C GLY A 101 0.04 -8.91 15.71
N HIS A 102 1.26 -8.48 15.35
CA HIS A 102 1.93 -8.83 14.10
C HIS A 102 3.13 -9.80 14.28
N HIS A 103 3.16 -10.58 15.36
CA HIS A 103 4.28 -11.48 15.67
C HIS A 103 4.50 -12.60 14.64
N SER A 104 3.44 -13.03 13.95
CA SER A 104 3.49 -14.08 12.93
C SER A 104 3.76 -13.52 11.52
N ASP A 105 3.73 -12.21 11.34
CA ASP A 105 3.92 -11.57 10.04
C ASP A 105 5.42 -11.44 9.69
N ALA A 106 5.72 -11.35 8.41
CA ALA A 106 7.01 -10.87 7.95
C ALA A 106 6.99 -9.34 7.94
N ILE A 107 8.00 -8.73 8.55
CA ILE A 107 8.14 -7.26 8.54
C ILE A 107 9.03 -6.88 7.36
N LEU A 108 8.49 -6.01 6.52
CA LEU A 108 9.16 -5.48 5.33
C LEU A 108 9.39 -3.98 5.47
N TYR A 109 10.29 -3.46 4.66
CA TYR A 109 10.51 -2.02 4.59
C TYR A 109 10.69 -1.51 3.16
N ARG A 110 10.46 -0.21 2.96
CA ARG A 110 10.72 0.53 1.73
C ARG A 110 11.33 1.87 2.05
N VAL A 111 12.56 2.07 1.57
CA VAL A 111 13.22 3.37 1.66
C VAL A 111 12.55 4.34 0.69
N GLN A 112 12.23 5.54 1.18
CA GLN A 112 11.59 6.63 0.43
C GLN A 112 12.52 7.85 0.46
N PRO A 113 13.58 7.90 -0.38
CA PRO A 113 14.60 8.95 -0.28
C PRO A 113 14.03 10.36 -0.47
N ALA A 114 13.06 10.52 -1.40
CA ALA A 114 12.41 11.81 -1.64
C ALA A 114 11.61 12.35 -0.45
N LEU A 115 11.22 11.48 0.49
CA LEU A 115 10.45 11.80 1.69
C LEU A 115 11.29 11.75 2.96
N ASN A 116 12.55 11.35 2.84
CA ASN A 116 13.52 11.14 3.92
C ASN A 116 13.04 10.17 5.01
N VAL A 117 12.31 9.11 4.61
CA VAL A 117 11.80 8.09 5.54
C VAL A 117 11.96 6.69 4.99
N VAL A 118 11.93 5.73 5.90
CA VAL A 118 11.74 4.30 5.64
C VAL A 118 10.33 3.92 6.10
N ALA A 119 9.53 3.38 5.19
CA ALA A 119 8.21 2.83 5.51
C ALA A 119 8.35 1.36 5.87
N VAL A 120 7.99 1.02 7.10
CA VAL A 120 8.02 -0.34 7.67
C VAL A 120 6.60 -0.86 7.78
N PHE A 121 6.32 -2.06 7.30
CA PHE A 121 4.97 -2.62 7.24
C PHE A 121 4.97 -4.14 7.28
N PRO A 122 3.92 -4.79 7.81
CA PRO A 122 3.83 -6.23 7.91
C PRO A 122 3.20 -6.82 6.65
N ILE A 123 3.50 -8.08 6.42
CA ILE A 123 2.81 -8.94 5.47
C ILE A 123 2.63 -10.34 6.08
N ASN A 124 1.46 -10.92 5.88
CA ASN A 124 1.26 -12.32 6.23
C ASN A 124 2.25 -13.22 5.46
N LYS A 125 2.98 -14.08 6.17
CA LYS A 125 4.04 -14.93 5.61
C LYS A 125 3.53 -15.86 4.52
N ASP A 126 2.35 -16.48 4.74
CA ASP A 126 1.78 -17.41 3.78
C ASP A 126 1.32 -16.70 2.50
N PHE A 127 0.77 -15.48 2.65
CA PHE A 127 0.40 -14.67 1.49
C PHE A 127 1.64 -14.26 0.69
N LYS A 128 2.69 -13.81 1.37
CA LYS A 128 3.98 -13.46 0.75
C LYS A 128 4.52 -14.64 -0.05
N MET A 129 4.58 -15.83 0.57
CA MET A 129 5.06 -17.06 -0.06
C MET A 129 4.25 -17.41 -1.31
N VAL A 130 2.90 -17.34 -1.25
CA VAL A 130 2.05 -17.62 -2.42
C VAL A 130 2.35 -16.67 -3.59
N VAL A 131 2.62 -15.40 -3.31
CA VAL A 131 2.99 -14.45 -4.37
C VAL A 131 4.36 -14.77 -4.96
N GLU A 132 5.35 -15.02 -4.11
CA GLU A 132 6.74 -15.31 -4.53
C GLU A 132 6.87 -16.65 -5.26
N ASP A 133 6.05 -17.65 -4.94
CA ASP A 133 6.01 -18.93 -5.67
C ASP A 133 5.45 -18.79 -7.10
N ASN A 134 4.63 -17.78 -7.35
CA ASN A 134 3.98 -17.61 -8.65
C ASN A 134 4.64 -16.56 -9.56
N PHE A 135 5.52 -15.69 -9.01
CA PHE A 135 6.12 -14.59 -9.76
C PHE A 135 7.60 -14.40 -9.41
N GLN A 136 8.41 -14.08 -10.41
CA GLN A 136 9.87 -13.95 -10.23
C GLN A 136 10.32 -12.57 -9.71
N ASP A 137 9.73 -11.49 -10.24
CA ASP A 137 10.06 -10.10 -9.84
C ASP A 137 8.90 -9.48 -9.11
N VAL A 138 8.89 -9.65 -7.77
CA VAL A 138 7.84 -9.17 -6.89
C VAL A 138 8.31 -7.98 -6.07
N ARG A 139 7.50 -6.92 -6.05
CA ARG A 139 7.75 -5.78 -5.17
C ARG A 139 6.55 -5.53 -4.26
N PHE A 140 6.72 -5.77 -2.98
CA PHE A 140 5.75 -5.41 -1.94
C PHE A 140 5.89 -3.93 -1.58
N THR A 141 4.79 -3.22 -1.44
CA THR A 141 4.77 -1.75 -1.32
C THR A 141 3.59 -1.34 -0.43
N PRO A 142 3.77 -0.41 0.53
CA PRO A 142 2.64 0.16 1.26
C PRO A 142 1.65 0.81 0.30
N ILE A 143 0.35 0.63 0.57
CA ILE A 143 -0.72 1.17 -0.29
C ILE A 143 -0.64 2.69 -0.42
N MET A 144 -0.19 3.37 0.62
CA MET A 144 -0.09 4.83 0.67
C MET A 144 1.09 5.41 -0.11
N GLN A 145 2.09 4.60 -0.49
CA GLN A 145 3.30 5.11 -1.13
C GLN A 145 3.04 5.95 -2.39
N PRO A 146 2.19 5.55 -3.35
CA PRO A 146 1.91 6.37 -4.53
C PRO A 146 1.28 7.72 -4.17
N MET A 147 0.37 7.72 -3.19
CA MET A 147 -0.31 8.93 -2.73
C MET A 147 0.65 9.89 -2.05
N TRP A 148 1.57 9.39 -1.22
CA TRP A 148 2.59 10.22 -0.59
C TRP A 148 3.48 10.91 -1.64
N HIS A 149 3.97 10.18 -2.63
CA HIS A 149 4.80 10.75 -3.71
C HIS A 149 4.04 11.81 -4.50
N TYR A 150 2.80 11.53 -4.86
CA TYR A 150 1.97 12.45 -5.63
C TYR A 150 1.69 13.75 -4.86
N LEU A 151 1.31 13.66 -3.59
CA LEU A 151 0.96 14.82 -2.77
C LEU A 151 2.21 15.56 -2.24
N HIS A 152 3.33 14.86 -2.03
CA HIS A 152 4.59 15.50 -1.70
C HIS A 152 5.02 16.51 -2.76
N GLN A 153 4.97 16.13 -4.04
CA GLN A 153 5.28 17.06 -5.14
C GLN A 153 4.40 18.32 -5.13
N ARG A 154 3.17 18.20 -4.64
CA ARG A 154 2.21 19.31 -4.50
C ARG A 154 2.34 20.08 -3.19
N SER A 155 3.09 19.56 -2.23
CA SER A 155 3.29 20.22 -0.93
C SER A 155 4.14 21.49 -1.06
N PHE A 156 4.97 21.60 -2.10
CA PHE A 156 5.83 22.76 -2.36
C PHE A 156 5.07 23.99 -2.91
N THR A 157 3.81 23.84 -3.26
CA THR A 157 3.01 24.96 -3.79
C THR A 157 2.30 25.71 -2.68
N GLY A 158 2.35 27.05 -2.70
CA GLY A 158 1.73 27.92 -1.70
C GLY A 158 2.56 28.12 -0.43
N ILE A 159 2.12 29.04 0.40
CA ILE A 159 2.84 29.51 1.62
C ILE A 159 2.36 28.81 2.89
N HIS A 160 1.18 28.17 2.86
CA HIS A 160 0.61 27.54 4.04
C HIS A 160 0.99 26.06 4.13
N ARG A 161 1.16 25.58 5.35
CA ARG A 161 1.29 24.14 5.63
C ARG A 161 -0.01 23.43 5.25
N LYS A 162 0.10 22.21 4.74
CA LYS A 162 -1.03 21.43 4.24
C LYS A 162 -1.17 20.15 5.03
N LEU A 163 -2.36 19.89 5.55
CA LEU A 163 -2.76 18.58 6.05
C LEU A 163 -3.50 17.85 4.92
N TYR A 164 -3.00 16.68 4.57
CA TYR A 164 -3.63 15.82 3.57
C TYR A 164 -4.48 14.77 4.25
N ALA A 165 -5.68 14.56 3.74
CA ALA A 165 -6.63 13.57 4.21
C ALA A 165 -6.99 12.62 3.05
N TYR A 166 -6.74 11.34 3.23
CA TYR A 166 -7.06 10.31 2.25
C TYR A 166 -8.01 9.28 2.85
N PHE A 167 -9.18 9.14 2.23
CA PHE A 167 -10.24 8.24 2.68
C PHE A 167 -10.24 6.96 1.86
N HIS A 168 -10.18 5.81 2.50
CA HIS A 168 -10.32 4.51 1.86
C HIS A 168 -10.76 3.44 2.87
N ASP A 169 -11.51 2.47 2.43
CA ASP A 169 -11.89 1.27 3.20
C ASP A 169 -12.31 1.56 4.67
N LYS A 170 -13.10 2.63 4.89
CA LYS A 170 -13.53 3.14 6.22
C LYS A 170 -12.37 3.61 7.11
N LYS A 171 -11.25 3.94 6.52
CA LYS A 171 -10.08 4.55 7.17
C LYS A 171 -9.88 5.97 6.68
N LEU A 172 -9.21 6.75 7.51
CA LEU A 172 -8.71 8.08 7.21
C LEU A 172 -7.22 8.12 7.48
N ASP A 173 -6.42 8.25 6.44
CA ASP A 173 -5.00 8.51 6.55
C ASP A 173 -4.75 10.02 6.52
N LEU A 174 -4.17 10.54 7.61
CA LEU A 174 -3.78 11.92 7.74
C LEU A 174 -2.27 12.05 7.70
N PHE A 175 -1.77 12.99 6.89
CA PHE A 175 -0.35 13.23 6.80
C PHE A 175 -0.03 14.66 6.35
N CYS A 176 1.15 15.14 6.71
CA CYS A 176 1.70 16.38 6.23
C CYS A 176 3.21 16.30 6.05
N PHE A 177 3.72 17.23 5.25
CA PHE A 177 5.13 17.36 4.98
C PHE A 177 5.62 18.73 5.47
N ASP A 178 6.88 18.77 5.92
CA ASP A 178 7.61 19.99 6.15
C ASP A 178 8.88 19.94 5.28
N LYS A 179 8.91 20.77 4.25
CA LYS A 179 9.92 20.73 3.18
C LYS A 179 9.97 19.35 2.53
N ASN A 180 11.10 18.64 2.63
CA ASN A 180 11.29 17.31 2.02
C ASN A 180 11.09 16.15 3.01
N ARG A 181 10.45 16.40 4.17
CA ARG A 181 10.32 15.40 5.22
C ARG A 181 8.87 15.17 5.60
N PHE A 182 8.54 13.95 5.94
CA PHE A 182 7.32 13.72 6.69
C PHE A 182 7.37 14.46 8.03
N LYS A 183 6.32 15.23 8.30
CA LYS A 183 6.11 15.83 9.63
C LYS A 183 5.21 14.93 10.48
N PHE A 184 4.22 14.33 9.84
CA PHE A 184 3.22 13.50 10.51
C PHE A 184 2.59 12.52 9.52
N PHE A 185 2.33 11.31 9.96
CA PHE A 185 1.46 10.33 9.32
C PHE A 185 0.77 9.49 10.40
N ASN A 186 -0.53 9.31 10.29
CA ASN A 186 -1.28 8.33 11.07
C ASN A 186 -2.54 7.91 10.34
N SER A 187 -3.02 6.70 10.66
CA SER A 187 -4.21 6.07 10.10
C SER A 187 -5.26 5.91 11.20
N PHE A 188 -6.49 6.33 10.91
CA PHE A 188 -7.61 6.31 11.85
C PHE A 188 -8.77 5.51 11.27
N ASN A 189 -9.50 4.79 12.12
CA ASN A 189 -10.78 4.24 11.73
C ASN A 189 -11.81 5.38 11.67
N ALA A 190 -12.38 5.60 10.50
CA ALA A 190 -13.33 6.69 10.23
C ALA A 190 -14.48 6.16 9.37
N ALA A 191 -15.34 5.34 9.99
CA ALA A 191 -16.51 4.77 9.32
C ALA A 191 -17.60 5.82 9.06
N HIS A 192 -17.62 6.91 9.82
CA HIS A 192 -18.60 7.98 9.73
C HIS A 192 -17.93 9.34 9.51
N ALA A 193 -18.63 10.26 8.86
CA ALA A 193 -18.12 11.62 8.59
C ALA A 193 -17.75 12.39 9.89
N LYS A 194 -18.45 12.13 10.99
CA LYS A 194 -18.15 12.75 12.29
C LYS A 194 -16.81 12.31 12.85
N ASP A 195 -16.45 11.01 12.67
CA ASP A 195 -15.15 10.48 13.10
C ASP A 195 -14.03 11.15 12.30
N ALA A 196 -14.23 11.26 11.00
CA ALA A 196 -13.28 11.92 10.10
C ALA A 196 -13.05 13.38 10.48
N LEU A 197 -14.14 14.14 10.72
CA LEU A 197 -14.04 15.53 11.15
C LEU A 197 -13.31 15.66 12.48
N TYR A 198 -13.62 14.80 13.45
CA TYR A 198 -12.94 14.79 14.75
C TYR A 198 -11.42 14.59 14.59
N PHE A 199 -10.99 13.57 13.84
CA PHE A 199 -9.57 13.29 13.67
C PHE A 199 -8.85 14.38 12.87
N ILE A 200 -9.46 14.95 11.85
CA ILE A 200 -8.88 16.07 11.10
C ILE A 200 -8.64 17.27 12.03
N LEU A 201 -9.65 17.68 12.80
CA LEU A 201 -9.54 18.82 13.72
C LEU A 201 -8.55 18.52 14.87
N TYR A 202 -8.55 17.30 15.38
CA TYR A 202 -7.62 16.88 16.42
C TYR A 202 -6.16 16.98 15.94
N VAL A 203 -5.86 16.40 14.78
CA VAL A 203 -4.50 16.44 14.20
C VAL A 203 -4.11 17.86 13.81
N TRP A 204 -5.04 18.63 13.24
CA TRP A 204 -4.84 20.05 12.90
C TRP A 204 -4.35 20.84 14.11
N LYS A 205 -5.06 20.69 15.21
CA LYS A 205 -4.71 21.35 16.50
C LYS A 205 -3.36 20.86 17.03
N GLN A 206 -3.10 19.54 17.01
CA GLN A 206 -1.85 18.96 17.51
C GLN A 206 -0.62 19.44 16.72
N LEU A 207 -0.77 19.66 15.43
CA LEU A 207 0.31 20.12 14.56
C LEU A 207 0.48 21.65 14.57
N GLY A 208 -0.41 22.39 15.26
CA GLY A 208 -0.40 23.85 15.27
C GLY A 208 -0.52 24.42 13.85
N LEU A 209 -1.45 23.91 13.08
CA LEU A 209 -1.74 24.42 11.72
C LEU A 209 -2.72 25.59 11.86
N ASP A 210 -2.39 26.72 11.19
CA ASP A 210 -3.20 27.94 11.15
C ASP A 210 -4.17 27.94 9.95
#